data_a4cf3d2acd564e92a1405212e427f973
#
_entry.id   a4cf3d2acd564e92a1405212e427f973
#
_cell.length_a   1.000
_cell.length_b   1.000
_cell.length_c   1.000
_cell.angle_alpha   90.00
_cell.angle_beta   90.00
_cell.angle_gamma   90.00
#
_symmetry.space_group_name_H-M   'P 1'
#
loop_
_entity.id
_entity.type
_entity.pdbx_description
1 polymer ?
#
loop_
_entity_poly.entity_id
_entity_poly.type
_entity_poly.pdbx_seq_one_letter_code
_entity_poly.pdbx_strand_id
1 'polypeptide(L)'
;MKFALIAHDNKKADMVAFVSKRLPFFNRKDVSIVTTGTTGKKVKHAGIDNVETVNSGPLGGDAEIAAMVVRGEITGVIFMRDPLDK
;
A
#
# COMPACT_ATOMS: atom_id res chain seq x y z
N MET A 1 -13.51 -3.46 -2.15
CA MET A 1 -12.23 -4.21 -2.23
C MET A 1 -11.13 -3.41 -1.55
N LYS A 2 -10.33 -4.08 -0.77
CA LYS A 2 -9.21 -3.42 -0.08
C LYS A 2 -7.90 -4.07 -0.52
N PHE A 3 -6.97 -3.24 -0.98
CA PHE A 3 -5.65 -3.70 -1.41
C PHE A 3 -4.58 -3.13 -0.48
N ALA A 4 -3.64 -3.97 -0.08
CA ALA A 4 -2.49 -3.54 0.70
C ALA A 4 -1.32 -3.26 -0.24
N LEU A 5 -0.71 -2.10 -0.09
CA LEU A 5 0.48 -1.73 -0.87
C LEU A 5 1.67 -1.66 0.07
N ILE A 6 2.66 -2.49 -0.21
CA ILE A 6 3.87 -2.57 0.59
C ILE A 6 5.07 -2.40 -0.33
N ALA A 7 5.99 -1.51 0.03
CA ALA A 7 7.19 -1.27 -0.77
C ALA A 7 8.39 -1.04 0.12
N HIS A 8 9.52 -1.67 -0.21
CA HIS A 8 10.80 -1.33 0.38
C HIS A 8 11.17 0.11 0.00
N ASP A 9 12.03 0.74 0.79
CA ASP A 9 12.37 2.14 0.56
C ASP A 9 12.84 2.41 -0.87
N ASN A 10 13.67 1.53 -1.42
CA ASN A 10 14.17 1.67 -2.79
C ASN A 10 13.10 1.43 -3.86
N LYS A 11 11.93 0.95 -3.46
CA LYS A 11 10.85 0.62 -4.39
C LYS A 11 9.64 1.53 -4.25
N LYS A 12 9.70 2.52 -3.37
CA LYS A 12 8.56 3.42 -3.17
C LYS A 12 8.24 4.23 -4.43
N ALA A 13 9.27 4.68 -5.14
CA ALA A 13 9.07 5.39 -6.40
C ALA A 13 8.41 4.49 -7.45
N ASP A 14 8.80 3.22 -7.50
CA ASP A 14 8.17 2.25 -8.40
C ASP A 14 6.71 2.02 -8.04
N MET A 15 6.41 1.96 -6.75
CA MET A 15 5.02 1.83 -6.29
C MET A 15 4.20 3.03 -6.71
N VAL A 16 4.73 4.24 -6.56
CA VAL A 16 4.03 5.46 -7.00
C VAL A 16 3.77 5.43 -8.49
N ALA A 17 4.76 5.02 -9.29
CA ALA A 17 4.59 4.93 -10.74
C ALA A 17 3.52 3.89 -11.11
N PHE A 18 3.54 2.74 -10.45
CA PHE A 18 2.54 1.69 -10.65
C PHE A 18 1.13 2.20 -10.40
N VAL A 19 0.96 2.87 -9.26
CA VAL A 19 -0.33 3.40 -8.84
C VAL A 19 -0.79 4.52 -9.76
N SER A 20 0.13 5.42 -10.16
CA SER A 20 -0.20 6.56 -11.01
C SER A 20 -0.78 6.13 -12.34
N LYS A 21 -0.32 5.02 -12.88
CA LYS A 21 -0.84 4.49 -14.14
C LYS A 21 -2.20 3.84 -14.01
N ARG A 22 -2.67 3.61 -12.78
CA ARG A 22 -3.89 2.88 -12.50
C ARG A 22 -4.85 3.66 -11.59
N LEU A 23 -4.74 4.98 -11.60
CA LEU A 23 -5.61 5.84 -10.78
C LEU A 23 -7.10 5.57 -10.99
N PRO A 24 -7.59 5.39 -12.22
CA PRO A 24 -9.02 5.12 -12.39
C PRO A 24 -9.49 3.86 -11.66
N PHE A 25 -8.64 2.84 -11.59
CA PHE A 25 -8.96 1.64 -10.85
C PHE A 25 -8.93 1.90 -9.34
N PHE A 26 -7.84 2.50 -8.85
CA PHE A 26 -7.66 2.68 -7.40
C PHE A 26 -8.58 3.74 -6.82
N ASN A 27 -9.13 4.63 -7.64
CA ASN A 27 -10.08 5.64 -7.18
C ASN A 27 -11.54 5.23 -7.36
N ARG A 28 -11.81 3.98 -7.71
CA ARG A 28 -13.16 3.47 -7.74
C ARG A 28 -13.78 3.53 -6.35
N LYS A 29 -15.09 3.74 -6.27
CA LYS A 29 -15.79 3.83 -4.99
C LYS A 29 -15.69 2.56 -4.15
N ASP A 30 -15.60 1.41 -4.82
CA ASP A 30 -15.53 0.12 -4.17
C ASP A 30 -14.11 -0.34 -3.85
N VAL A 31 -13.10 0.49 -4.14
CA VAL A 31 -11.70 0.16 -3.92
C VAL A 31 -11.12 1.09 -2.86
N SER A 32 -10.44 0.50 -1.89
CA SER A 32 -9.67 1.25 -0.90
C SER A 32 -8.26 0.67 -0.82
N ILE A 33 -7.35 1.48 -0.31
CA ILE A 33 -5.94 1.15 -0.20
C ILE A 33 -5.53 1.21 1.25
N VAL A 34 -4.74 0.24 1.70
CA VAL A 34 -4.10 0.31 3.00
C VAL A 34 -2.59 0.20 2.81
N THR A 35 -1.85 1.09 3.44
CA THR A 35 -0.38 1.14 3.33
C THR A 35 0.23 1.49 4.67
N THR A 36 1.56 1.36 4.77
CA THR A 36 2.29 1.98 5.87
C THR A 36 2.37 3.50 5.65
N GLY A 37 2.65 4.26 6.71
CA GLY A 37 2.52 5.71 6.68
C GLY A 37 3.29 6.43 5.58
N THR A 38 4.57 6.08 5.37
CA THR A 38 5.39 6.76 4.37
C THR A 38 4.90 6.49 2.96
N THR A 39 4.59 5.22 2.66
CA THR A 39 4.05 4.85 1.36
C THR A 39 2.69 5.51 1.13
N GLY A 40 1.87 5.58 2.19
CA GLY A 40 0.57 6.22 2.11
C GLY A 40 0.65 7.68 1.69
N LYS A 41 1.60 8.42 2.25
CA LYS A 41 1.81 9.82 1.84
C LYS A 41 2.16 9.94 0.37
N LYS A 42 3.02 9.05 -0.12
CA LYS A 42 3.45 9.09 -1.52
C LYS A 42 2.33 8.75 -2.48
N VAL A 43 1.51 7.75 -2.17
CA VAL A 43 0.41 7.38 -3.06
C VAL A 43 -0.70 8.42 -3.03
N LYS A 44 -0.93 9.09 -1.90
CA LYS A 44 -1.85 10.22 -1.86
C LYS A 44 -1.39 11.34 -2.77
N HIS A 45 -0.12 11.64 -2.78
CA HIS A 45 0.45 12.64 -3.68
C HIS A 45 0.26 12.24 -5.15
N ALA A 46 0.26 10.95 -5.43
CA ALA A 46 0.04 10.46 -6.80
C ALA A 46 -1.41 10.62 -7.25
N GLY A 47 -2.33 10.87 -6.34
CA GLY A 47 -3.73 11.13 -6.69
C GLY A 47 -4.74 10.13 -6.17
N ILE A 48 -4.35 9.21 -5.29
CA ILE A 48 -5.31 8.27 -4.69
C ILE A 48 -6.01 8.95 -3.52
N ASP A 49 -7.34 8.93 -3.53
CA ASP A 49 -8.14 9.58 -2.49
C ASP A 49 -8.42 8.71 -1.29
N ASN A 50 -8.61 7.42 -1.50
CA ASN A 50 -9.09 6.52 -0.45
C ASN A 50 -7.94 5.66 0.08
N VAL A 51 -7.06 6.28 0.88
CA VAL A 51 -5.89 5.63 1.45
C VAL A 51 -6.01 5.59 2.96
N GLU A 52 -5.93 4.39 3.52
CA GLU A 52 -5.84 4.16 4.95
C GLU A 52 -4.40 3.81 5.29
N THR A 53 -3.83 4.47 6.29
CA THR A 53 -2.46 4.18 6.72
C THR A 53 -2.47 3.44 8.04
N VAL A 54 -1.55 2.48 8.18
CA VAL A 54 -1.29 1.79 9.43
C VAL A 54 0.04 2.27 9.98
N ASN A 55 0.38 1.88 11.19
CA ASN A 55 1.64 2.28 11.79
C ASN A 55 2.82 1.90 10.89
N SER A 56 3.77 2.82 10.77
CA SER A 56 4.96 2.57 9.95
C SER A 56 6.13 2.17 10.84
N GLY A 57 7.14 1.58 10.21
CA GLY A 57 8.38 1.24 10.87
C GLY A 57 8.36 -0.13 11.51
N PRO A 58 9.37 -0.42 12.37
CA PRO A 58 9.56 -1.76 12.89
C PRO A 58 8.50 -2.20 13.91
N LEU A 59 7.62 -1.31 14.32
CA LEU A 59 6.71 -1.57 15.42
C LEU A 59 5.29 -1.95 15.01
N GLY A 60 5.08 -2.41 13.80
CA GLY A 60 3.80 -3.04 13.59
C GLY A 60 3.02 -2.80 12.32
N GLY A 61 3.52 -1.98 11.39
CA GLY A 61 2.80 -1.77 10.14
C GLY A 61 2.55 -3.07 9.39
N ASP A 62 3.60 -3.88 9.24
CA ASP A 62 3.49 -5.16 8.56
C ASP A 62 2.61 -6.13 9.33
N ALA A 63 2.69 -6.13 10.65
CA ALA A 63 1.87 -6.99 11.48
C ALA A 63 0.39 -6.60 11.39
N GLU A 64 0.09 -5.31 11.33
CA GLU A 64 -1.29 -4.85 11.16
C GLU A 64 -1.86 -5.30 9.83
N ILE A 65 -1.09 -5.17 8.74
CA ILE A 65 -1.53 -5.63 7.42
C ILE A 65 -1.70 -7.15 7.41
N ALA A 66 -0.77 -7.89 8.01
CA ALA A 66 -0.89 -9.34 8.10
C ALA A 66 -2.15 -9.75 8.86
N ALA A 67 -2.48 -9.05 9.95
CA ALA A 67 -3.69 -9.33 10.70
C ALA A 67 -4.94 -9.09 9.85
N MET A 68 -4.95 -8.02 9.05
CA MET A 68 -6.06 -7.75 8.14
C MET A 68 -6.21 -8.87 7.10
N VAL A 69 -5.11 -9.39 6.58
CA VAL A 69 -5.14 -10.50 5.63
C VAL A 69 -5.76 -11.73 6.29
N VAL A 70 -5.33 -12.06 7.49
CA VAL A 70 -5.84 -13.22 8.23
C VAL A 70 -7.34 -13.09 8.50
N ARG A 71 -7.81 -11.87 8.79
CA ARG A 71 -9.24 -11.63 9.03
C ARG A 71 -10.08 -11.55 7.76
N GLY A 72 -9.45 -11.67 6.59
CA GLY A 72 -10.17 -11.61 5.32
C GLY A 72 -10.56 -10.20 4.89
N GLU A 73 -9.95 -9.18 5.47
CA GLU A 73 -10.26 -7.78 5.13
C GLU A 73 -9.53 -7.30 3.88
N ILE A 74 -8.50 -8.01 3.45
CA ILE A 74 -7.67 -7.61 2.31
C ILE A 74 -8.01 -8.47 1.10
N THR A 75 -8.35 -7.83 -0.02
CA THR A 75 -8.63 -8.52 -1.27
C THR A 75 -7.35 -8.97 -1.96
N GLY A 76 -6.31 -8.14 -1.90
CA GLY A 76 -5.03 -8.48 -2.50
C GLY A 76 -3.90 -7.66 -1.91
N VAL A 77 -2.69 -8.15 -2.03
CA VAL A 77 -1.48 -7.47 -1.57
C VAL A 77 -0.56 -7.24 -2.76
N ILE A 78 -0.08 -6.01 -2.91
CA ILE A 78 0.91 -5.65 -3.91
C ILE A 78 2.19 -5.32 -3.16
N PHE A 79 3.21 -6.14 -3.31
CA PHE A 79 4.47 -6.00 -2.61
C PHE A 79 5.58 -5.73 -3.62
N MET A 80 6.22 -4.59 -3.49
CA MET A 80 7.39 -4.25 -4.31
C MET A 80 8.64 -4.41 -3.48
N ARG A 81 9.32 -5.51 -3.68
CA ARG A 81 10.49 -5.91 -2.91
C ARG A 81 11.77 -5.56 -3.65
N ASP A 82 12.73 -5.01 -2.93
CA ASP A 82 14.08 -4.84 -3.44
C ASP A 82 14.83 -6.18 -3.28
N PRO A 83 15.25 -6.85 -4.35
CA PRO A 83 15.91 -8.13 -4.23
C PRO A 83 17.27 -8.04 -3.55
N LEU A 84 17.84 -6.85 -3.44
CA LEU A 84 19.11 -6.63 -2.74
C LEU A 84 18.91 -6.32 -1.26
N ASP A 85 17.69 -6.10 -0.84
CA ASP A 85 17.35 -5.81 0.54
C ASP A 85 17.02 -7.12 1.25
N LYS A 86 17.54 -7.29 2.43
CA LYS A 86 17.36 -8.54 3.18
C LYS A 86 16.46 -8.38 4.38
#